data_27bd740a350f611a35edd94d11f0fef9
#
_entry.id   27bd740a350f611a35edd94d11f0fef9
#
_cell.length_a   1.000
_cell.length_b   1.000
_cell.length_c   1.000
_cell.angle_alpha   90.00
_cell.angle_beta   90.00
_cell.angle_gamma   90.00
#
_symmetry.space_group_name_H-M   'P 1'
#
loop_
_entity.id
_entity.type
_entity.pdbx_description
1 polymer ?
#
loop_
_entity_poly.entity_id
_entity_poly.type
_entity_poly.pdbx_seq_one_letter_code
_entity_poly.pdbx_strand_id
1 'polypeptide(L)' 'MDKEYVVIGLGRFGGSIVRELNALDMDVMAIDRDENRVNEYSDIATHAVVADTTDEAVMKSLGIRNFD' A
#
# COMPACT_ATOMS: atom_id res chain seq x y z
N MET A 1 -9.14 16.04 8.74
CA MET A 1 -7.74 15.72 8.40
C MET A 1 -7.65 14.30 7.89
N ASP A 2 -7.16 14.16 6.70
CA ASP A 2 -7.11 12.85 6.09
C ASP A 2 -5.89 12.08 6.56
N LYS A 3 -6.10 10.83 6.95
CA LYS A 3 -5.01 9.94 7.29
C LYS A 3 -4.75 9.03 6.12
N GLU A 4 -3.48 8.89 5.79
CA GLU A 4 -3.06 7.96 4.76
C GLU A 4 -2.35 6.79 5.42
N TYR A 5 -2.76 5.59 5.04
CA TYR A 5 -2.15 4.37 5.54
C TYR A 5 -1.31 3.74 4.46
N VAL A 6 -0.23 3.11 4.87
CA VAL A 6 0.64 2.38 3.95
C VAL A 6 0.61 0.92 4.32
N VAL A 7 0.23 0.07 3.37
CA VAL A 7 0.22 -1.37 3.58
C VAL A 7 1.31 -1.97 2.71
N ILE A 8 2.27 -2.60 3.33
CA ILE A 8 3.40 -3.23 2.65
C ILE A 8 3.20 -4.74 2.69
N GLY A 9 3.18 -5.35 1.51
CA GLY A 9 2.90 -6.76 1.39
C GLY A 9 1.41 -7.03 1.28
N LEU A 10 0.98 -7.47 0.10
CA LEU A 10 -0.44 -7.66 -0.22
C LEU A 10 -0.85 -9.13 -0.20
N GLY A 11 -0.29 -9.92 0.72
CA GLY A 11 -0.74 -11.27 0.95
C GLY A 11 -2.11 -11.29 1.61
N ARG A 12 -2.50 -12.43 2.18
CA ARG A 12 -3.83 -12.55 2.80
C ARG A 12 -4.08 -11.47 3.83
N PHE A 13 -3.10 -11.23 4.68
CA PHE A 13 -3.24 -10.28 5.77
C PHE A 13 -3.27 -8.84 5.27
N GLY A 14 -2.27 -8.46 4.48
CA GLY A 14 -2.19 -7.09 3.95
C GLY A 14 -3.36 -6.77 3.04
N GLY A 15 -3.77 -7.72 2.20
CA GLY A 15 -4.92 -7.53 1.34
C GLY A 15 -6.21 -7.30 2.11
N SER A 16 -6.40 -8.02 3.21
CA SER A 16 -7.57 -7.82 4.07
C SER A 16 -7.59 -6.43 4.68
N ILE A 17 -6.42 -5.94 5.08
CA ILE A 17 -6.31 -4.59 5.65
C ILE A 17 -6.67 -3.54 4.61
N VAL A 18 -6.17 -3.68 3.39
CA VAL A 18 -6.49 -2.74 2.32
C VAL A 18 -7.99 -2.69 2.07
N ARG A 19 -8.64 -3.85 2.01
CA ARG A 19 -10.08 -3.91 1.80
C ARG A 19 -10.85 -3.24 2.93
N GLU A 20 -10.42 -3.49 4.16
CA GLU A 20 -11.09 -2.91 5.32
C GLU A 20 -10.92 -1.40 5.36
N LEU A 21 -9.72 -0.90 5.08
CA LEU A 21 -9.48 0.53 5.04
C LEU A 21 -10.27 1.20 3.92
N ASN A 22 -10.40 0.53 2.78
CA ASN A 22 -11.21 1.04 1.69
C ASN A 22 -12.69 1.12 2.10
N ALA A 23 -13.16 0.11 2.81
CA ALA A 23 -14.54 0.10 3.30
C ALA A 23 -14.80 1.22 4.30
N LEU A 24 -13.77 1.66 5.00
CA LEU A 24 -13.85 2.77 5.94
C LEU A 24 -13.58 4.13 5.28
N ASP A 25 -13.42 4.13 3.97
CA ASP A 25 -13.19 5.35 3.18
C ASP A 25 -11.88 6.05 3.56
N MET A 26 -10.87 5.27 3.90
CA MET A 26 -9.55 5.78 4.24
C MET A 26 -8.62 5.77 3.03
N ASP A 27 -7.66 6.67 3.02
CA ASP A 27 -6.64 6.69 1.98
C ASP A 27 -5.60 5.61 2.26
N VAL A 28 -5.30 4.78 1.27
CA VAL A 28 -4.38 3.65 1.41
C VAL A 28 -3.39 3.63 0.26
N MET A 29 -2.11 3.51 0.59
CA MET A 29 -1.08 3.19 -0.39
C MET A 29 -0.72 1.71 -0.22
N ALA A 30 -0.98 0.91 -1.24
CA ALA A 30 -0.67 -0.51 -1.23
C ALA A 30 0.61 -0.77 -1.99
N ILE A 31 1.55 -1.44 -1.38
CA ILE A 31 2.87 -1.69 -1.96
C ILE A 31 3.19 -3.18 -1.91
N ASP A 32 3.61 -3.72 -3.03
CA ASP A 32 4.12 -5.09 -3.10
C ASP A 32 5.10 -5.16 -4.27
N ARG A 33 6.04 -6.07 -4.19
CA ARG A 33 6.95 -6.30 -5.31
C ARG A 33 6.32 -7.15 -6.40
N ASP A 34 5.23 -7.82 -6.10
CA ASP A 34 4.50 -8.65 -7.05
C ASP A 34 3.47 -7.81 -7.79
N GLU A 35 3.71 -7.57 -9.07
CA GLU A 35 2.83 -6.78 -9.91
C GLU A 35 1.40 -7.31 -9.93
N ASN A 36 1.22 -8.60 -9.92
CA ASN A 36 -0.11 -9.20 -9.94
C ASN A 36 -0.90 -8.86 -8.69
N ARG A 37 -0.24 -8.85 -7.54
CA ARG A 37 -0.89 -8.48 -6.29
C ARG A 37 -1.25 -7.01 -6.27
N VAL A 38 -0.35 -6.16 -6.75
CA VAL A 38 -0.61 -4.72 -6.84
C VAL A 38 -1.82 -4.47 -7.74
N ASN A 39 -1.89 -5.16 -8.87
CA ASN A 39 -3.00 -4.98 -9.80
C ASN A 39 -4.34 -5.42 -9.21
N GLU A 40 -4.34 -6.45 -8.37
CA GLU A 40 -5.55 -6.90 -7.69
C GLU A 40 -6.16 -5.82 -6.80
N TYR A 41 -5.32 -5.01 -6.19
CA TYR A 41 -5.78 -4.00 -5.24
C TYR A 41 -5.79 -2.58 -5.81
N SER A 42 -5.44 -2.41 -7.08
CA SER A 42 -5.37 -1.08 -7.67
C SER A 42 -6.72 -0.36 -7.70
N ASP A 43 -7.81 -1.11 -7.72
CA ASP A 43 -9.16 -0.53 -7.75
C ASP A 43 -9.63 -0.05 -6.37
N ILE A 44 -9.12 -0.65 -5.31
CA ILE A 44 -9.58 -0.35 -3.97
C ILE A 44 -8.58 0.47 -3.15
N ALA A 45 -7.31 0.46 -3.52
CA ALA A 45 -6.31 1.30 -2.86
C ALA A 45 -6.31 2.67 -3.51
N THR A 46 -6.04 3.70 -2.72
CA THR A 46 -5.89 5.06 -3.25
C THR A 46 -4.70 5.12 -4.19
N HIS A 47 -3.61 4.47 -3.79
CA HIS A 47 -2.42 4.31 -4.62
C HIS A 47 -1.95 2.87 -4.53
N ALA A 48 -1.57 2.30 -5.65
CA ALA A 48 -1.01 0.96 -5.70
C ALA A 48 0.33 1.02 -6.41
N VAL A 49 1.38 0.56 -5.76
CA VAL A 49 2.75 0.72 -6.25
C VAL A 49 3.48 -0.62 -6.25
N VAL A 50 4.14 -0.93 -7.37
CA VAL A 50 5.04 -2.08 -7.46
C VAL A 50 6.43 -1.59 -7.05
N ALA A 51 6.91 -2.05 -5.92
CA ALA A 51 8.21 -1.63 -5.41
C ALA A 51 8.79 -2.68 -4.48
N ASP A 52 10.13 -2.75 -4.45
CA ASP A 52 10.84 -3.60 -3.53
C ASP A 52 11.05 -2.80 -2.23
N THR A 53 10.34 -3.18 -1.19
CA THR A 53 10.38 -2.46 0.07
C THR A 53 11.65 -2.68 0.87
N THR A 54 12.54 -3.55 0.39
CA THR A 54 13.86 -3.68 1.00
C THR A 54 14.83 -2.61 0.50
N ASP A 55 14.46 -1.86 -0.52
CA ASP A 55 15.28 -0.80 -1.10
C ASP A 55 14.92 0.54 -0.46
N GLU A 56 15.82 1.06 0.37
CA GLU A 56 15.62 2.33 1.06
C GLU A 56 15.42 3.50 0.12
N ALA A 57 16.12 3.50 -1.01
CA ALA A 57 16.00 4.59 -1.97
C ALA A 57 14.60 4.65 -2.57
N VAL A 58 14.04 3.48 -2.87
CA VAL A 58 12.67 3.38 -3.37
C VAL A 58 11.67 3.88 -2.32
N MET A 59 11.85 3.45 -1.09
CA MET A 59 10.95 3.86 -0.01
C MET A 59 11.00 5.37 0.21
N LYS A 60 12.18 5.96 0.13
CA LYS A 60 12.33 7.41 0.24
C LYS A 60 11.64 8.13 -0.90
N SER A 61 11.77 7.61 -2.12
CA SER A 61 11.15 8.26 -3.29
C SER A 61 9.63 8.22 -3.21
N LEU A 62 9.07 7.26 -2.48
CA LEU A 62 7.63 7.17 -2.26
C LEU A 62 7.16 8.01 -1.08
N GLY A 63 8.08 8.64 -0.35
CA GLY A 63 7.74 9.46 0.79
C GLY A 63 7.36 8.69 2.04
N ILE A 64 7.81 7.45 2.15
CA ILE A 64 7.41 6.55 3.25
C ILE A 64 8.47 6.53 4.34
N ARG A 65 8.79 7.62 4.93
CA ARG A 65 9.82 7.58 5.96
C ARG A 65 9.31 7.73 7.39
N ASN A 66 8.12 8.21 7.58
CA ASN A 66 7.57 8.42 8.91
C ASN A 66 6.21 7.78 9.11
N PHE A 67 5.90 6.78 8.33
CA PHE A 67 4.65 6.03 8.49
C PHE A 67 4.86 4.89 9.48
N ASP A 68 3.91 4.66 10.30
CA ASP A 68 3.89 3.54 11.22
C ASP A 68 3.15 2.35 10.65
#